data_db26aae52072648ee9464b68d0a41c79
#
_entry.id   db26aae52072648ee9464b68d0a41c79
#
_cell.length_a   1.000
_cell.length_b   1.000
_cell.length_c   1.000
_cell.angle_alpha   90.00
_cell.angle_beta   90.00
_cell.angle_gamma   90.00
#
_symmetry.space_group_name_H-M   'P 1'
#
loop_
_entity.id
_entity.type
_entity.pdbx_description
1 polymer ?
#
loop_
_entity_poly.entity_id
_entity_poly.type
_entity_poly.pdbx_seq_one_letter_code
_entity_poly.pdbx_strand_id
1 'polypeptide(L)' 'MKTLRDVKIGETVQVVKLHGEGPVKRRIMYMGITRCTQVFVRKVAPLGDPMEVTVRGYELSLRKADTEMIEVE' A
#
# COMPACT_ATOMS: atom_id res chain seq x y z
N MET A 1 2.32 -15.15 1.15
CA MET A 1 1.49 -13.96 0.83
C MET A 1 2.39 -12.78 0.56
N LYS A 2 2.17 -12.10 -0.55
CA LYS A 2 2.92 -10.90 -0.89
C LYS A 2 2.16 -9.66 -0.41
N THR A 3 2.82 -8.80 0.32
CA THR A 3 2.22 -7.54 0.77
C THR A 3 2.90 -6.37 0.08
N LEU A 4 2.30 -5.19 0.21
CA LEU A 4 2.86 -3.99 -0.39
C LEU A 4 4.27 -3.70 0.13
N ARG A 5 4.56 -4.13 1.35
CA ARG A 5 5.89 -4.00 1.92
C ARG A 5 6.97 -4.70 1.08
N ASP A 6 6.60 -5.79 0.40
CA ASP A 6 7.54 -6.58 -0.39
C ASP A 6 7.77 -6.00 -1.79
N VAL A 7 7.03 -4.97 -2.17
CA VAL A 7 7.09 -4.39 -3.51
C VAL A 7 8.24 -3.39 -3.59
N LYS A 8 8.95 -3.44 -4.72
CA LYS A 8 10.12 -2.58 -4.94
C LYS A 8 9.74 -1.29 -5.66
N ILE A 9 10.60 -0.29 -5.53
CA ILE A 9 10.44 0.99 -6.23
C ILE A 9 10.32 0.72 -7.74
N GLY A 10 9.32 1.38 -8.34
CA GLY A 10 9.09 1.27 -9.78
C GLY A 10 8.11 0.18 -10.18
N GLU A 11 7.69 -0.65 -9.24
CA GLU A 11 6.72 -1.70 -9.53
C GLU A 11 5.30 -1.21 -9.37
N THR A 12 4.41 -1.72 -10.22
CA THR A 12 2.97 -1.51 -10.09
C THR A 12 2.34 -2.85 -9.73
N VAL A 13 1.53 -2.86 -8.69
CA VAL A 13 0.86 -4.07 -8.22
C VAL A 13 -0.62 -3.79 -8.03
N GLN A 14 -1.39 -4.86 -7.93
CA GLN A 14 -2.84 -4.78 -7.72
C GLN A 14 -3.17 -5.29 -6.33
N VAL A 15 -4.04 -4.56 -5.62
CA VAL A 15 -4.48 -4.96 -4.29
C VAL A 15 -5.42 -6.15 -4.41
N VAL A 16 -5.10 -7.20 -3.67
CA VAL A 16 -5.92 -8.42 -3.60
C VAL A 16 -6.86 -8.36 -2.41
N LYS A 17 -6.34 -7.95 -1.27
CA LYS A 17 -7.10 -7.95 -0.03
C LYS A 17 -6.47 -7.01 0.99
N LEU A 18 -7.31 -6.39 1.80
CA LEU A 18 -6.86 -5.64 2.97
C LEU A 18 -7.04 -6.54 4.18
N HIS A 19 -5.96 -6.75 4.91
CA HIS A 19 -5.99 -7.53 6.15
C HIS A 19 -6.17 -6.61 7.35
N GLY A 20 -6.36 -7.20 8.52
CA GLY A 20 -6.57 -6.44 9.74
C GLY A 20 -8.01 -6.00 9.91
N GLU A 21 -8.27 -5.29 11.00
CA GLU A 21 -9.61 -4.84 11.35
C GLU A 21 -9.51 -3.45 12.00
N GLY A 22 -10.67 -2.78 12.09
CA GLY A 22 -10.80 -1.55 12.84
C GLY A 22 -10.26 -0.32 12.14
N PRO A 23 -9.73 0.65 12.92
CA PRO A 23 -9.37 1.97 12.40
C PRO A 23 -8.31 1.96 11.31
N VAL A 24 -7.31 1.09 11.40
CA VAL A 24 -6.21 1.05 10.43
C VAL A 24 -6.74 0.64 9.06
N LYS A 25 -7.51 -0.43 9.00
CA LYS A 25 -8.11 -0.90 7.73
C LYS A 25 -9.01 0.17 7.15
N ARG A 26 -9.82 0.81 7.99
CA ARG A 26 -10.73 1.85 7.57
C ARG A 26 -10.00 3.06 7.00
N ARG A 27 -8.90 3.45 7.63
CA ARG A 27 -8.07 4.55 7.15
C ARG A 27 -7.49 4.26 5.77
N ILE A 28 -7.00 3.03 5.56
CA ILE A 28 -6.45 2.60 4.27
C ILE A 28 -7.54 2.69 3.20
N MET A 29 -8.75 2.24 3.52
CA MET A 29 -9.87 2.31 2.59
C MET A 29 -10.23 3.75 2.23
N TYR A 30 -10.21 4.65 3.21
CA TYR A 30 -10.52 6.06 2.98
C TYR A 30 -9.48 6.75 2.10
N MET A 31 -8.26 6.24 2.08
CA MET A 31 -7.22 6.74 1.18
C MET A 31 -7.42 6.27 -0.27
N GLY A 32 -8.44 5.46 -0.52
CA GLY A 32 -8.72 4.96 -1.85
C GLY A 32 -8.07 3.63 -2.17
N ILE A 33 -7.42 3.00 -1.20
CA ILE A 33 -6.79 1.70 -1.40
C ILE A 33 -7.79 0.61 -1.06
N THR A 34 -8.40 0.06 -2.09
CA THR A 34 -9.39 -0.99 -1.94
C THR A 34 -9.01 -2.15 -2.85
N ARG A 35 -9.77 -3.26 -2.75
CA ARG A 35 -9.55 -4.42 -3.59
C ARG A 35 -9.56 -4.04 -5.07
N CYS A 36 -8.64 -4.61 -5.83
CA CYS A 36 -8.46 -4.37 -7.28
C CYS A 36 -7.88 -3.01 -7.63
N THR A 37 -7.47 -2.22 -6.66
CA THR A 37 -6.81 -0.94 -6.91
C THR A 37 -5.37 -1.18 -7.31
N GLN A 38 -4.89 -0.46 -8.33
CA GLN A 38 -3.49 -0.50 -8.72
C GLN A 38 -2.70 0.48 -7.88
N VAL A 39 -1.52 0.03 -7.44
CA VAL A 39 -0.62 0.84 -6.62
C VAL A 39 0.75 0.85 -7.27
N PHE A 40 1.27 2.04 -7.52
CA PHE A 40 2.62 2.21 -8.04
C PHE A 40 3.53 2.68 -6.91
N VAL A 41 4.63 1.98 -6.68
CA VAL A 41 5.58 2.32 -5.62
C VAL A 41 6.59 3.32 -6.18
N ARG A 42 6.51 4.57 -5.69
CA ARG A 42 7.39 5.65 -6.15
C ARG A 42 8.70 5.69 -5.39
N LYS A 43 8.64 5.50 -4.09
CA LYS A 43 9.77 5.73 -3.21
C LYS A 43 9.63 4.92 -1.94
N VAL A 44 10.74 4.46 -1.40
CA VAL A 44 10.75 3.76 -0.12
C VAL A 44 11.89 4.35 0.69
N ALA A 45 11.59 4.82 1.90
CA ALA A 45 12.62 5.35 2.80
C ALA A 45 13.58 4.22 3.22
N PRO A 46 14.80 4.59 3.67
CA PRO A 46 15.85 3.59 3.94
C PRO A 46 15.45 2.39 4.80
N LEU A 47 14.58 2.56 5.75
CA LEU A 47 14.15 1.44 6.60
C LEU A 47 12.77 0.91 6.22
N GLY A 48 12.32 1.23 5.00
CA GLY A 48 11.01 0.80 4.53
C GLY A 48 9.85 1.61 5.10
N ASP A 49 10.11 2.73 5.75
CA ASP A 49 9.10 3.52 6.41
C ASP A 49 9.46 5.01 6.35
N PRO A 50 8.67 5.83 5.66
CA PRO A 50 7.46 5.49 4.95
C PRO A 50 7.70 4.99 3.52
N MET A 51 6.64 4.45 2.91
CA MET A 51 6.61 4.12 1.50
C MET A 51 5.70 5.12 0.79
N GLU A 52 6.19 5.73 -0.29
CA GLU A 52 5.38 6.66 -1.08
C GLU A 52 4.86 5.95 -2.32
N VAL A 53 3.56 6.02 -2.51
CA VAL A 53 2.89 5.33 -3.60
C VAL A 53 1.97 6.28 -4.37
N THR A 54 1.63 5.90 -5.60
CA THR A 54 0.64 6.59 -6.40
C THR A 54 -0.57 5.68 -6.54
N VAL A 55 -1.74 6.19 -6.17
CA VAL A 55 -3.00 5.48 -6.26
C VAL A 55 -4.03 6.41 -6.88
N ARG A 56 -4.65 5.96 -7.99
CA ARG A 56 -5.71 6.73 -8.67
C ARG A 56 -5.31 8.17 -8.99
N GLY A 57 -4.03 8.39 -9.32
CA GLY A 57 -3.53 9.72 -9.64
C GLY A 57 -3.14 10.56 -8.42
N TYR A 58 -3.26 10.02 -7.22
CA TYR A 58 -2.85 10.70 -6.00
C TYR A 58 -1.59 10.10 -5.43
N GLU A 59 -0.78 10.93 -4.81
CA GLU A 59 0.41 10.49 -4.10
C GLU A 59 0.07 10.34 -2.63
N LEU A 60 0.42 9.17 -2.09
CA LEU A 60 0.14 8.83 -0.69
C LEU A 60 1.42 8.36 -0.02
N SER A 61 1.51 8.63 1.28
CA SER A 61 2.60 8.14 2.10
C SER A 61 2.03 7.12 3.08
N LEU A 62 2.56 5.90 3.05
CA LEU A 62 2.08 4.80 3.88
C LEU A 62 3.15 4.41 4.88
N ARG A 63 2.74 4.12 6.10
CA ARG A 63 3.65 3.60 7.11
C ARG A 63 3.89 2.12 6.84
N LYS A 64 5.02 1.61 7.33
CA LYS A 64 5.36 0.19 7.19
C LYS A 64 4.23 -0.71 7.70
N ALA A 65 3.62 -0.36 8.83
CA ALA A 65 2.51 -1.13 9.38
C ALA A 65 1.31 -1.18 8.43
N ASP A 66 1.06 -0.09 7.70
CA ASP A 66 -0.03 -0.06 6.71
C ASP A 66 0.29 -0.98 5.53
N THR A 67 1.53 -0.93 5.04
CA THR A 67 1.92 -1.73 3.87
C THR A 67 1.86 -3.23 4.15
N GLU A 68 2.10 -3.63 5.39
CA GLU A 68 2.04 -5.04 5.78
C GLU A 68 0.63 -5.59 5.78
N MET A 69 -0.38 -4.72 5.80
CA MET A 69 -1.78 -5.13 5.82
C MET A 69 -2.42 -5.14 4.43
N ILE A 70 -1.68 -4.75 3.41
CA ILE A 70 -2.19 -4.68 2.04
C ILE A 70 -1.59 -5.82 1.24
N GLU A 71 -2.41 -6.84 1.00
CA GLU A 71 -1.99 -7.98 0.17
C GLU A 71 -2.09 -7.59 -1.30
N VAL A 72 -1.05 -7.90 -2.07
CA VAL A 72 -0.95 -7.51 -3.49
C VAL A 72 -0.50 -8.69 -4.36
N GLU A 73 -0.68 -8.51 -5.64
CA GLU A 73 -0.15 -9.45 -6.65
C GLU A 73 0.39 -8.72 -7.87
#